data_0cc607cfc360e6a447203e287d1e7877
#
_entry.id   0cc607cfc360e6a447203e287d1e7877
#
_cell.length_a   1.000
_cell.length_b   1.000
_cell.length_c   1.000
_cell.angle_alpha   90.00
_cell.angle_beta   90.00
_cell.angle_gamma   90.00
#
_symmetry.space_group_name_H-M   'P 1'
#
loop_
_entity.id
_entity.type
_entity.pdbx_description
1 polymer ?
#
loop_
_entity_poly.entity_id
_entity_poly.type
_entity_poly.pdbx_seq_one_letter_code
_entity_poly.pdbx_strand_id
1 'polypeptide(L)'
;DRVVQAAVMLILEPIFEADFEECSHGFRPGRLAHDAVRAIHQHLKEGRTAVYDADLASYFDTIPHERLMACVRMRVVDGSVLGLIRQWLNAAVVEASKDGKPPTVGRNDRGTPQGGVLSPLLANVYLHWFDHLFERADGPSRWAGAKLVRYADDFVVMARYIGPRLTEWIEGKLEGWLGLTINREKTRVIRVTESGEYLDFLGYRFRHDRDLKGRARKYWNWEPSPKAQAREREALRELTGVEQGMTPVVELIERISLHRRGWSQYFSLGYPRKSYRKMNRFVEERLRFHLGRRSQRPWRPPEGVSVHDHLQTLGLKLL
;
A
#
# COMPACT_ATOMS: atom_id res chain seq x y z
N ASP A 1 4.58 8.87 -26.51
CA ASP A 1 5.50 8.01 -25.75
C ASP A 1 4.79 6.95 -24.90
N ARG A 2 3.66 7.24 -24.22
CA ARG A 2 2.94 6.25 -23.37
C ARG A 2 2.50 5.00 -24.13
N VAL A 3 2.08 5.15 -25.40
CA VAL A 3 1.68 3.99 -26.24
C VAL A 3 2.86 3.08 -26.51
N VAL A 4 4.02 3.66 -26.82
CA VAL A 4 5.27 2.88 -27.06
C VAL A 4 5.74 2.23 -25.77
N GLN A 5 5.68 2.91 -24.63
CA GLN A 5 5.97 2.31 -23.31
C GLN A 5 5.02 1.15 -23.00
N ALA A 6 3.73 1.27 -23.29
CA ALA A 6 2.76 0.20 -23.10
C ALA A 6 3.07 -1.02 -24.00
N ALA A 7 3.42 -0.79 -25.26
CA ALA A 7 3.80 -1.86 -26.19
C ALA A 7 5.06 -2.60 -25.69
N VAL A 8 6.08 -1.87 -25.24
CA VAL A 8 7.30 -2.48 -24.66
C VAL A 8 6.98 -3.21 -23.35
N MET A 9 6.11 -2.66 -22.50
CA MET A 9 5.68 -3.33 -21.28
C MET A 9 5.02 -4.68 -21.56
N LEU A 10 4.11 -4.76 -22.53
CA LEU A 10 3.42 -6.01 -22.92
C LEU A 10 4.41 -7.11 -23.35
N ILE A 11 5.57 -6.75 -23.90
CA ILE A 11 6.62 -7.69 -24.30
C ILE A 11 7.49 -8.07 -23.09
N LEU A 12 7.86 -7.11 -22.26
CA LEU A 12 8.81 -7.32 -21.17
C LEU A 12 8.16 -7.94 -19.92
N GLU A 13 6.91 -7.60 -19.63
CA GLU A 13 6.21 -8.08 -18.44
C GLU A 13 6.21 -9.61 -18.31
N PRO A 14 5.82 -10.41 -19.32
CA PRO A 14 5.85 -11.87 -19.19
C PRO A 14 7.27 -12.44 -19.04
N ILE A 15 8.29 -11.76 -19.58
CA ILE A 15 9.68 -12.20 -19.46
C ILE A 15 10.18 -12.09 -18.02
N PHE A 16 9.92 -10.93 -17.38
CA PHE A 16 10.35 -10.70 -16.00
C PHE A 16 9.42 -11.37 -14.99
N GLU A 17 8.11 -11.47 -15.30
CA GLU A 17 7.14 -12.17 -14.43
C GLU A 17 7.53 -13.63 -14.20
N ALA A 18 8.14 -14.29 -15.18
CA ALA A 18 8.64 -15.66 -15.06
C ALA A 18 9.79 -15.81 -14.03
N ASP A 19 10.50 -14.72 -13.73
CA ASP A 19 11.63 -14.73 -12.79
C ASP A 19 11.23 -14.29 -11.38
N PHE A 20 10.18 -13.47 -11.24
CA PHE A 20 9.85 -12.85 -9.97
C PHE A 20 9.49 -13.87 -8.89
N GLU A 21 10.11 -13.69 -7.71
CA GLU A 21 9.89 -14.56 -6.55
C GLU A 21 8.46 -14.44 -6.01
N GLU A 22 8.00 -15.50 -5.35
CA GLU A 22 6.66 -15.59 -4.77
C GLU A 22 6.41 -14.55 -3.66
N CYS A 23 7.46 -14.05 -3.02
CA CYS A 23 7.39 -13.04 -1.96
C CYS A 23 7.02 -11.63 -2.47
N SER A 24 7.09 -11.39 -3.78
CA SER A 24 6.78 -10.11 -4.43
C SER A 24 5.35 -10.09 -4.94
N HIS A 25 4.57 -9.08 -4.55
CA HIS A 25 3.13 -9.00 -4.86
C HIS A 25 2.73 -7.73 -5.64
N GLY A 26 3.37 -6.57 -5.37
CA GLY A 26 2.97 -5.30 -5.95
C GLY A 26 3.29 -5.16 -7.44
N PHE A 27 2.41 -4.51 -8.21
CA PHE A 27 2.56 -4.24 -9.63
C PHE A 27 2.81 -5.49 -10.49
N ARG A 28 2.24 -6.62 -10.11
CA ARG A 28 2.33 -7.89 -10.85
C ARG A 28 0.96 -8.36 -11.30
N PRO A 29 0.83 -8.91 -12.51
CA PRO A 29 -0.43 -9.48 -13.01
C PRO A 29 -0.96 -10.57 -12.08
N GLY A 30 -2.25 -10.55 -11.80
CA GLY A 30 -2.89 -11.57 -10.97
C GLY A 30 -2.54 -11.56 -9.48
N ARG A 31 -1.70 -10.62 -9.01
CA ARG A 31 -1.31 -10.45 -7.60
C ARG A 31 -2.03 -9.26 -6.99
N LEU A 32 -2.59 -9.44 -5.81
CA LEU A 32 -3.33 -8.40 -5.10
C LEU A 32 -2.64 -8.02 -3.78
N ALA A 33 -2.93 -6.81 -3.30
CA ALA A 33 -2.51 -6.39 -1.96
C ALA A 33 -3.00 -7.37 -0.87
N HIS A 34 -4.17 -7.96 -1.07
CA HIS A 34 -4.72 -8.98 -0.18
C HIS A 34 -3.86 -10.25 -0.09
N ASP A 35 -3.11 -10.60 -1.14
CA ASP A 35 -2.25 -11.78 -1.11
C ASP A 35 -1.04 -11.54 -0.20
N ALA A 36 -0.43 -10.35 -0.28
CA ALA A 36 0.61 -9.93 0.65
C ALA A 36 0.11 -9.90 2.11
N VAL A 37 -1.08 -9.35 2.33
CA VAL A 37 -1.72 -9.28 3.66
C VAL A 37 -2.01 -10.68 4.22
N ARG A 38 -2.48 -11.63 3.38
CA ARG A 38 -2.68 -13.04 3.76
C ARG A 38 -1.36 -13.75 4.06
N ALA A 39 -0.31 -13.49 3.27
CA ALA A 39 1.02 -14.05 3.50
C ALA A 39 1.57 -13.64 4.88
N ILE A 40 1.48 -12.37 5.26
CA ILE A 40 1.85 -11.87 6.58
C ILE A 40 1.08 -12.62 7.67
N HIS A 41 -0.25 -12.72 7.56
CA HIS A 41 -1.07 -13.42 8.54
C HIS A 41 -0.66 -14.89 8.67
N GLN A 42 -0.36 -15.56 7.57
CA GLN A 42 0.10 -16.94 7.57
C GLN A 42 1.45 -17.09 8.29
N HIS A 43 2.41 -16.20 8.00
CA HIS A 43 3.72 -16.22 8.67
C HIS A 43 3.62 -15.95 10.17
N LEU A 44 2.72 -15.06 10.60
CA LEU A 44 2.44 -14.83 12.02
C LEU A 44 1.89 -16.11 12.69
N LYS A 45 1.00 -16.85 12.04
CA LYS A 45 0.48 -18.14 12.53
C LYS A 45 1.57 -19.21 12.65
N GLU A 46 2.55 -19.19 11.76
CA GLU A 46 3.70 -20.10 11.76
C GLU A 46 4.76 -19.72 12.81
N GLY A 47 4.50 -18.67 13.61
CA GLY A 47 5.36 -18.24 14.70
C GLY A 47 6.49 -17.29 14.30
N ARG A 48 6.46 -16.72 13.07
CA ARG A 48 7.39 -15.66 12.65
C ARG A 48 6.86 -14.31 13.11
N THR A 49 7.06 -14.03 14.40
CA THR A 49 6.45 -12.89 15.10
C THR A 49 7.39 -11.71 15.27
N ALA A 50 8.69 -11.90 15.00
CA ALA A 50 9.66 -10.81 14.90
C ALA A 50 9.63 -10.28 13.47
N VAL A 51 9.50 -8.97 13.30
CA VAL A 51 9.33 -8.30 12.01
C VAL A 51 10.32 -7.17 11.89
N TYR A 52 11.08 -7.16 10.81
CA TYR A 52 11.82 -6.01 10.31
C TYR A 52 10.92 -5.30 9.31
N ASP A 53 10.38 -4.17 9.71
CA ASP A 53 9.47 -3.31 8.95
C ASP A 53 10.32 -2.18 8.34
N ALA A 54 10.59 -2.27 7.05
CA ALA A 54 11.51 -1.39 6.36
C ALA A 54 10.78 -0.39 5.45
N ASP A 55 11.27 0.84 5.45
CA ASP A 55 10.84 1.91 4.56
C ASP A 55 12.05 2.37 3.72
N LEU A 56 11.92 2.33 2.39
CA LEU A 56 12.94 2.85 1.48
C LEU A 56 12.70 4.34 1.21
N ALA A 57 13.74 5.15 1.39
CA ALA A 57 13.63 6.58 1.17
C ALA A 57 13.52 6.88 -0.33
N SER A 58 12.38 7.44 -0.76
CA SER A 58 12.15 7.89 -2.15
C SER A 58 12.59 6.85 -3.20
N TYR A 59 12.20 5.60 -3.02
CA TYR A 59 12.69 4.47 -3.81
C TYR A 59 12.67 4.74 -5.32
N PHE A 60 11.50 5.14 -5.86
CA PHE A 60 11.33 5.40 -7.29
C PHE A 60 12.24 6.51 -7.82
N ASP A 61 12.63 7.45 -6.99
CA ASP A 61 13.46 8.61 -7.38
C ASP A 61 14.97 8.35 -7.22
N THR A 62 15.34 7.25 -6.55
CA THR A 62 16.74 6.99 -6.17
C THR A 62 17.38 5.80 -6.87
N ILE A 63 16.64 5.03 -7.66
CA ILE A 63 17.14 3.86 -8.39
C ILE A 63 18.29 4.27 -9.32
N PRO A 64 19.52 3.73 -9.16
CA PRO A 64 20.65 4.08 -10.02
C PRO A 64 20.44 3.52 -11.44
N HIS A 65 20.40 4.37 -12.47
CA HIS A 65 20.09 3.97 -13.86
C HIS A 65 21.03 2.88 -14.39
N GLU A 66 22.34 2.98 -14.15
CA GLU A 66 23.30 1.99 -14.64
C GLU A 66 23.09 0.61 -14.03
N ARG A 67 22.79 0.55 -12.73
CA ARG A 67 22.49 -0.71 -12.04
C ARG A 67 21.16 -1.30 -12.51
N LEU A 68 20.13 -0.45 -12.68
CA LEU A 68 18.85 -0.87 -13.24
C LEU A 68 19.01 -1.43 -14.64
N MET A 69 19.76 -0.73 -15.52
CA MET A 69 20.02 -1.19 -16.87
C MET A 69 20.83 -2.49 -16.91
N ALA A 70 21.71 -2.72 -15.94
CA ALA A 70 22.40 -4.01 -15.79
C ALA A 70 21.39 -5.14 -15.49
N CYS A 71 20.44 -4.92 -14.58
CA CYS A 71 19.38 -5.89 -14.28
C CYS A 71 18.52 -6.17 -15.53
N VAL A 72 18.13 -5.13 -16.27
CA VAL A 72 17.33 -5.30 -17.50
C VAL A 72 18.08 -6.12 -18.56
N ARG A 73 19.38 -5.88 -18.74
CA ARG A 73 20.22 -6.60 -19.71
C ARG A 73 20.38 -8.10 -19.39
N MET A 74 20.07 -8.54 -18.19
CA MET A 74 20.09 -9.97 -17.86
C MET A 74 19.09 -10.77 -18.70
N ARG A 75 18.01 -10.12 -19.16
CA ARG A 75 16.92 -10.76 -19.91
C ARG A 75 16.67 -10.12 -21.27
N VAL A 76 17.05 -8.87 -21.47
CA VAL A 76 16.82 -8.12 -22.70
C VAL A 76 18.14 -7.89 -23.42
N VAL A 77 18.26 -8.48 -24.60
CA VAL A 77 19.45 -8.35 -25.46
C VAL A 77 19.22 -7.38 -26.62
N ASP A 78 17.98 -7.05 -26.94
CA ASP A 78 17.64 -6.12 -28.03
C ASP A 78 18.13 -4.71 -27.73
N GLY A 79 19.06 -4.23 -28.55
CA GLY A 79 19.68 -2.91 -28.39
C GLY A 79 18.70 -1.75 -28.58
N SER A 80 17.68 -1.91 -29.42
CA SER A 80 16.66 -0.90 -29.68
C SER A 80 15.76 -0.73 -28.45
N VAL A 81 15.29 -1.83 -27.86
CA VAL A 81 14.50 -1.82 -26.62
C VAL A 81 15.29 -1.24 -25.46
N LEU A 82 16.55 -1.66 -25.29
CA LEU A 82 17.45 -1.10 -24.27
C LEU A 82 17.69 0.41 -24.47
N GLY A 83 17.81 0.83 -25.73
CA GLY A 83 17.93 2.25 -26.10
C GLY A 83 16.70 3.06 -25.72
N LEU A 84 15.51 2.56 -26.00
CA LEU A 84 14.23 3.19 -25.60
C LEU A 84 14.11 3.31 -24.08
N ILE A 85 14.38 2.25 -23.33
CA ILE A 85 14.33 2.29 -21.86
C ILE A 85 15.28 3.36 -21.32
N ARG A 86 16.52 3.41 -21.84
CA ARG A 86 17.50 4.42 -21.43
C ARG A 86 17.05 5.84 -21.76
N GLN A 87 16.43 6.06 -22.93
CA GLN A 87 15.86 7.37 -23.29
C GLN A 87 14.75 7.80 -22.34
N TRP A 88 13.86 6.88 -21.94
CA TRP A 88 12.79 7.19 -21.00
C TRP A 88 13.29 7.46 -19.58
N LEU A 89 14.30 6.73 -19.13
CA LEU A 89 14.93 6.99 -17.82
C LEU A 89 15.63 8.36 -17.78
N ASN A 90 16.24 8.77 -18.90
CA ASN A 90 16.96 10.04 -19.01
C ASN A 90 16.05 11.20 -19.46
N ALA A 91 14.74 10.96 -19.66
CA ALA A 91 13.81 12.01 -20.07
C ALA A 91 13.76 13.11 -19.01
N ALA A 92 13.81 14.36 -19.48
CA ALA A 92 13.72 15.52 -18.59
C ALA A 92 12.38 15.54 -17.86
N VAL A 93 12.42 15.68 -16.55
CA VAL A 93 11.22 15.89 -15.73
C VAL A 93 10.96 17.38 -15.62
N VAL A 94 9.77 17.78 -16.05
CA VAL A 94 9.30 19.16 -15.91
C VAL A 94 8.47 19.24 -14.63
N GLU A 95 9.02 19.83 -13.59
CA GLU A 95 8.27 20.11 -12.38
C GLU A 95 7.47 21.41 -12.53
N ALA A 96 6.14 21.31 -12.44
CA ALA A 96 5.28 22.49 -12.42
C ALA A 96 5.55 23.28 -11.12
N SER A 97 5.93 24.52 -11.26
CA SER A 97 6.15 25.41 -10.11
C SER A 97 4.82 25.70 -9.40
N LYS A 98 4.80 25.51 -8.08
CA LYS A 98 3.65 25.85 -7.22
C LYS A 98 3.51 27.37 -6.97
N ASP A 99 4.54 28.18 -7.25
CA ASP A 99 4.63 29.59 -6.84
C ASP A 99 4.74 30.56 -8.02
N GLY A 100 4.23 30.21 -9.21
CA GLY A 100 4.29 31.10 -10.40
C GLY A 100 5.71 31.33 -10.98
N LYS A 101 6.71 30.57 -10.52
CA LYS A 101 8.05 30.53 -11.10
C LYS A 101 8.04 29.68 -12.39
N PRO A 102 8.95 29.92 -13.35
CA PRO A 102 9.05 29.05 -14.52
C PRO A 102 9.33 27.60 -14.11
N PRO A 103 8.78 26.61 -14.86
CA PRO A 103 9.02 25.20 -14.55
C PRO A 103 10.52 24.88 -14.61
N THR A 104 11.01 24.16 -13.61
CA THR A 104 12.39 23.67 -13.59
C THR A 104 12.50 22.42 -14.44
N VAL A 105 13.43 22.41 -15.40
CA VAL A 105 13.74 21.24 -16.22
C VAL A 105 15.00 20.60 -15.67
N GLY A 106 14.86 19.45 -15.02
CA GLY A 106 15.98 18.67 -14.50
C GLY A 106 16.24 17.41 -15.35
N ARG A 107 17.51 17.04 -15.54
CA ARG A 107 17.86 15.69 -15.98
C ARG A 107 17.98 14.81 -14.72
N ASN A 108 17.25 13.70 -14.70
CA ASN A 108 17.40 12.71 -13.65
C ASN A 108 18.48 11.71 -14.02
N ASP A 109 19.57 11.67 -13.27
CA ASP A 109 20.60 10.61 -13.37
C ASP A 109 20.19 9.36 -12.58
N ARG A 110 19.09 9.43 -11.85
CA ARG A 110 18.54 8.37 -10.99
C ARG A 110 17.01 8.37 -11.06
N GLY A 111 16.43 7.25 -10.66
CA GLY A 111 15.02 7.09 -10.52
C GLY A 111 14.28 6.69 -11.80
N THR A 112 13.02 6.36 -11.62
CA THR A 112 12.09 6.09 -12.72
C THR A 112 11.01 7.16 -12.71
N PRO A 113 10.66 7.75 -13.88
CA PRO A 113 9.66 8.83 -13.92
C PRO A 113 8.35 8.43 -13.27
N GLN A 114 7.89 9.20 -12.27
CA GLN A 114 6.61 8.97 -11.62
C GLN A 114 5.46 9.10 -12.62
N GLY A 115 4.59 8.07 -12.69
CA GLY A 115 3.51 8.00 -13.66
C GLY A 115 3.91 7.48 -15.06
N GLY A 116 5.15 7.04 -15.24
CA GLY A 116 5.58 6.28 -16.41
C GLY A 116 4.93 4.89 -16.42
N VAL A 117 4.48 4.42 -17.59
CA VAL A 117 3.81 3.11 -17.72
C VAL A 117 4.76 1.96 -17.36
N LEU A 118 6.03 2.08 -17.71
CA LEU A 118 7.05 1.05 -17.49
C LEU A 118 7.69 1.12 -16.09
N SER A 119 7.56 2.25 -15.38
CA SER A 119 8.23 2.49 -14.10
C SER A 119 7.94 1.43 -13.02
N PRO A 120 6.70 0.94 -12.83
CA PRO A 120 6.42 -0.13 -11.87
C PRO A 120 7.12 -1.45 -12.18
N LEU A 121 7.19 -1.84 -13.46
CA LEU A 121 7.91 -3.05 -13.88
C LEU A 121 9.41 -2.90 -13.62
N LEU A 122 10.01 -1.79 -14.02
CA LEU A 122 11.45 -1.52 -13.83
C LEU A 122 11.82 -1.49 -12.34
N ALA A 123 10.97 -0.91 -11.50
CA ALA A 123 11.13 -0.94 -10.06
C ALA A 123 11.12 -2.37 -9.52
N ASN A 124 10.18 -3.20 -9.96
CA ASN A 124 10.16 -4.62 -9.57
C ASN A 124 11.38 -5.39 -10.08
N VAL A 125 11.84 -5.15 -11.31
CA VAL A 125 13.06 -5.75 -11.88
C VAL A 125 14.27 -5.42 -11.02
N TYR A 126 14.36 -4.20 -10.49
CA TYR A 126 15.47 -3.80 -9.65
C TYR A 126 15.46 -4.48 -8.28
N LEU A 127 14.31 -4.48 -7.58
CA LEU A 127 14.17 -5.13 -6.27
C LEU A 127 14.13 -6.66 -6.35
N HIS A 128 13.82 -7.24 -7.52
CA HIS A 128 13.88 -8.69 -7.71
C HIS A 128 15.23 -9.28 -7.28
N TRP A 129 16.34 -8.56 -7.46
CA TRP A 129 17.65 -9.02 -7.02
C TRP A 129 17.76 -9.17 -5.51
N PHE A 130 17.11 -8.28 -4.74
CA PHE A 130 17.02 -8.45 -3.30
C PHE A 130 16.18 -9.68 -2.96
N ASP A 131 15.02 -9.84 -3.61
CA ASP A 131 14.12 -10.98 -3.41
C ASP A 131 14.85 -12.29 -3.72
N HIS A 132 15.51 -12.37 -4.86
CA HIS A 132 16.24 -13.55 -5.31
C HIS A 132 17.40 -13.92 -4.37
N LEU A 133 18.22 -12.95 -3.96
CA LEU A 133 19.29 -13.19 -2.99
C LEU A 133 18.74 -13.62 -1.62
N PHE A 134 17.56 -13.15 -1.24
CA PHE A 134 16.90 -13.54 0.01
C PHE A 134 16.43 -14.99 -0.02
N GLU A 135 15.87 -15.45 -1.14
CA GLU A 135 15.33 -16.81 -1.29
C GLU A 135 16.37 -17.87 -1.70
N ARG A 136 17.58 -17.50 -2.10
CA ARG A 136 18.66 -18.44 -2.46
C ARG A 136 18.96 -19.45 -1.34
N ALA A 137 19.63 -20.54 -1.71
CA ALA A 137 20.06 -21.60 -0.80
C ALA A 137 20.97 -21.11 0.35
N ASP A 138 21.77 -20.07 0.07
CA ASP A 138 22.65 -19.38 1.03
C ASP A 138 22.03 -18.10 1.63
N GLY A 139 20.76 -17.80 1.31
CA GLY A 139 20.04 -16.61 1.73
C GLY A 139 19.34 -16.74 3.10
N PRO A 140 18.82 -15.61 3.62
CA PRO A 140 18.13 -15.55 4.91
C PRO A 140 16.91 -16.47 5.04
N SER A 141 16.23 -16.77 3.92
CA SER A 141 15.11 -17.70 3.93
C SER A 141 15.50 -19.09 4.46
N ARG A 142 16.77 -19.48 4.27
CA ARG A 142 17.31 -20.77 4.69
C ARG A 142 17.97 -20.71 6.06
N TRP A 143 18.98 -19.86 6.24
CA TRP A 143 19.77 -19.86 7.48
C TRP A 143 19.09 -19.17 8.68
N ALA A 144 18.14 -18.24 8.44
CA ALA A 144 17.34 -17.59 9.48
C ALA A 144 15.90 -18.12 9.55
N GLY A 145 15.46 -18.96 8.61
CA GLY A 145 14.06 -19.34 8.46
C GLY A 145 13.14 -18.14 8.26
N ALA A 146 13.70 -17.03 7.78
CA ALA A 146 13.00 -15.78 7.57
C ALA A 146 12.13 -15.85 6.31
N LYS A 147 11.09 -15.02 6.27
CA LYS A 147 10.22 -14.83 5.10
C LYS A 147 10.13 -13.37 4.74
N LEU A 148 10.24 -13.09 3.46
CA LEU A 148 10.06 -11.77 2.88
C LEU A 148 8.62 -11.66 2.36
N VAL A 149 7.96 -10.53 2.61
CA VAL A 149 6.71 -10.15 1.95
C VAL A 149 6.88 -8.74 1.43
N ARG A 150 6.83 -8.57 0.11
CA ARG A 150 7.04 -7.29 -0.57
C ARG A 150 5.85 -6.90 -1.42
N TYR A 151 5.45 -5.65 -1.33
CA TYR A 151 4.47 -5.02 -2.21
C TYR A 151 5.06 -3.71 -2.76
N ALA A 152 5.56 -3.74 -3.98
CA ALA A 152 6.38 -2.67 -4.57
C ALA A 152 7.63 -2.39 -3.73
N ASP A 153 7.76 -1.18 -3.18
CA ASP A 153 8.82 -0.73 -2.28
C ASP A 153 8.52 -0.98 -0.79
N ASP A 154 7.26 -1.20 -0.43
CA ASP A 154 6.88 -1.60 0.92
C ASP A 154 7.22 -3.09 1.15
N PHE A 155 8.02 -3.41 2.15
CA PHE A 155 8.33 -4.80 2.47
C PHE A 155 8.57 -5.03 3.97
N VAL A 156 8.32 -6.26 4.37
CA VAL A 156 8.62 -6.76 5.72
C VAL A 156 9.41 -8.07 5.64
N VAL A 157 10.38 -8.21 6.52
CA VAL A 157 11.06 -9.49 6.77
C VAL A 157 10.57 -10.05 8.09
N MET A 158 10.04 -11.26 8.05
CA MET A 158 9.41 -11.93 9.18
C MET A 158 10.21 -13.16 9.59
N ALA A 159 10.55 -13.28 10.86
CA ALA A 159 11.28 -14.42 11.40
C ALA A 159 10.82 -14.78 12.83
N ARG A 160 11.30 -15.89 13.36
CA ARG A 160 11.12 -16.19 14.79
C ARG A 160 11.98 -15.27 15.66
N TYR A 161 13.13 -14.87 15.13
CA TYR A 161 14.07 -13.94 15.75
C TYR A 161 14.77 -13.12 14.68
N ILE A 162 14.91 -11.82 14.90
CA ILE A 162 15.68 -10.91 14.05
C ILE A 162 16.87 -10.42 14.88
N GLY A 163 18.04 -10.94 14.55
CA GLY A 163 19.31 -10.56 15.17
C GLY A 163 20.18 -9.71 14.25
N PRO A 164 21.33 -9.21 14.76
CA PRO A 164 22.22 -8.33 14.02
C PRO A 164 22.63 -8.89 12.66
N ARG A 165 22.96 -10.18 12.59
CA ARG A 165 23.35 -10.82 11.32
C ARG A 165 22.29 -10.67 10.21
N LEU A 166 21.01 -10.80 10.55
CA LEU A 166 19.92 -10.66 9.57
C LEU A 166 19.73 -9.21 9.16
N THR A 167 19.77 -8.30 10.13
CA THR A 167 19.64 -6.85 9.89
C THR A 167 20.80 -6.34 9.03
N GLU A 168 22.04 -6.67 9.39
CA GLU A 168 23.24 -6.30 8.63
C GLU A 168 23.21 -6.85 7.19
N TRP A 169 22.72 -8.09 7.02
CA TRP A 169 22.56 -8.66 5.70
C TRP A 169 21.55 -7.86 4.85
N ILE A 170 20.38 -7.56 5.42
CA ILE A 170 19.33 -6.79 4.72
C ILE A 170 19.86 -5.41 4.32
N GLU A 171 20.41 -4.69 5.28
CA GLU A 171 20.93 -3.33 5.09
C GLU A 171 22.11 -3.32 4.13
N GLY A 172 23.05 -4.26 4.26
CA GLY A 172 24.19 -4.41 3.36
C GLY A 172 23.79 -4.70 1.92
N LYS A 173 22.70 -5.45 1.68
CA LYS A 173 22.19 -5.69 0.32
C LYS A 173 21.46 -4.48 -0.26
N LEU A 174 20.64 -3.82 0.54
CA LEU A 174 19.89 -2.65 0.08
C LEU A 174 20.79 -1.43 -0.12
N GLU A 175 21.59 -1.07 0.87
CA GLU A 175 22.43 0.14 0.82
C GLU A 175 23.74 -0.11 0.07
N GLY A 176 24.45 -1.15 0.40
CA GLY A 176 25.76 -1.44 -0.20
C GLY A 176 25.65 -1.89 -1.66
N TRP A 177 24.87 -2.95 -1.91
CA TRP A 177 24.82 -3.57 -3.24
C TRP A 177 23.82 -2.88 -4.18
N LEU A 178 22.58 -2.59 -3.74
CA LEU A 178 21.59 -1.88 -4.55
C LEU A 178 21.80 -0.35 -4.53
N GLY A 179 22.49 0.21 -3.55
CA GLY A 179 22.70 1.66 -3.43
C GLY A 179 21.41 2.43 -3.14
N LEU A 180 20.47 1.77 -2.49
CA LEU A 180 19.22 2.36 -1.98
C LEU A 180 19.46 2.94 -0.59
N THR A 181 18.55 3.79 -0.13
CA THR A 181 18.64 4.38 1.22
C THR A 181 17.49 3.89 2.07
N ILE A 182 17.80 3.32 3.23
CA ILE A 182 16.80 2.92 4.22
C ILE A 182 16.44 4.13 5.07
N ASN A 183 15.16 4.41 5.21
CA ASN A 183 14.66 5.44 6.11
C ASN A 183 14.72 4.94 7.56
N ARG A 184 15.80 5.28 8.28
CA ARG A 184 16.05 4.82 9.65
C ARG A 184 14.99 5.27 10.65
N GLU A 185 14.34 6.42 10.43
CA GLU A 185 13.29 6.94 11.32
C GLU A 185 11.99 6.13 11.25
N LYS A 186 11.70 5.53 10.08
CA LYS A 186 10.50 4.73 9.87
C LYS A 186 10.75 3.23 9.96
N THR A 187 11.99 2.80 9.73
CA THR A 187 12.36 1.39 9.83
C THR A 187 12.45 0.95 11.28
N ARG A 188 11.84 -0.18 11.60
CA ARG A 188 11.79 -0.69 12.97
C ARG A 188 11.84 -2.21 13.02
N VAL A 189 12.41 -2.72 14.10
CA VAL A 189 12.36 -4.13 14.45
C VAL A 189 11.38 -4.30 15.61
N ILE A 190 10.32 -5.06 15.39
CA ILE A 190 9.25 -5.25 16.37
C ILE A 190 9.00 -6.73 16.60
N ARG A 191 8.46 -7.06 17.77
CA ARG A 191 7.89 -8.38 18.06
C ARG A 191 6.40 -8.24 18.30
N VAL A 192 5.59 -8.59 17.31
CA VAL A 192 4.13 -8.37 17.30
C VAL A 192 3.39 -9.09 18.46
N THR A 193 4.04 -10.06 19.13
CA THR A 193 3.49 -10.73 20.32
C THR A 193 3.68 -9.94 21.62
N GLU A 194 4.49 -8.91 21.64
CA GLU A 194 4.69 -8.03 22.79
C GLU A 194 3.48 -7.13 23.01
N SER A 195 3.27 -6.75 24.26
CA SER A 195 2.10 -5.94 24.61
C SER A 195 2.21 -4.53 24.04
N GLY A 196 1.22 -4.11 23.27
CA GLY A 196 1.19 -2.79 22.64
C GLY A 196 1.83 -2.75 21.25
N GLU A 197 2.60 -3.79 20.86
CA GLU A 197 3.22 -3.85 19.54
C GLU A 197 2.23 -4.26 18.44
N TYR A 198 2.49 -3.74 17.25
CA TYR A 198 1.67 -3.98 16.07
C TYR A 198 2.50 -3.84 14.78
N LEU A 199 2.06 -4.50 13.73
CA LEU A 199 2.53 -4.29 12.38
C LEU A 199 1.44 -3.60 11.56
N ASP A 200 1.76 -2.46 10.95
CA ASP A 200 0.92 -1.81 9.94
C ASP A 200 1.50 -2.09 8.55
N PHE A 201 0.72 -2.75 7.69
CA PHE A 201 1.14 -3.05 6.32
C PHE A 201 -0.04 -2.92 5.36
N LEU A 202 0.14 -2.20 4.25
CA LEU A 202 -0.89 -1.93 3.24
C LEU A 202 -2.23 -1.47 3.84
N GLY A 203 -2.18 -0.63 4.87
CA GLY A 203 -3.36 -0.10 5.53
C GLY A 203 -4.02 -1.04 6.54
N TYR A 204 -3.58 -2.28 6.66
CA TYR A 204 -3.99 -3.20 7.73
C TYR A 204 -3.09 -3.09 8.93
N ARG A 205 -3.66 -3.31 10.13
CA ARG A 205 -2.94 -3.44 11.40
C ARG A 205 -3.06 -4.86 11.92
N PHE A 206 -1.93 -5.51 12.13
CA PHE A 206 -1.82 -6.83 12.74
C PHE A 206 -1.43 -6.71 14.21
N ARG A 207 -2.16 -7.40 15.09
CA ARG A 207 -1.91 -7.44 16.54
C ARG A 207 -2.17 -8.83 17.09
N HIS A 208 -1.54 -9.13 18.21
CA HIS A 208 -1.79 -10.34 18.97
C HIS A 208 -2.66 -10.03 20.18
N ASP A 209 -3.98 -10.00 19.97
CA ASP A 209 -4.96 -9.58 20.96
C ASP A 209 -5.47 -10.76 21.83
N ARG A 210 -5.92 -10.43 23.04
CA ARG A 210 -6.66 -11.38 23.89
C ARG A 210 -8.11 -11.49 23.41
N ASP A 211 -8.69 -12.69 23.58
CA ASP A 211 -10.10 -12.91 23.28
C ASP A 211 -10.98 -11.99 24.14
N LEU A 212 -11.92 -11.29 23.49
CA LEU A 212 -12.88 -10.39 24.14
C LEU A 212 -13.84 -11.11 25.11
N LYS A 213 -13.94 -12.44 25.03
CA LYS A 213 -14.81 -13.26 25.90
C LYS A 213 -14.13 -13.72 27.21
N GLY A 214 -13.01 -13.09 27.60
CA GLY A 214 -12.30 -13.40 28.83
C GLY A 214 -11.56 -14.73 28.85
N ARG A 215 -11.50 -15.43 27.73
CA ARG A 215 -10.70 -16.64 27.62
C ARG A 215 -9.20 -16.27 27.60
N ALA A 216 -8.37 -17.05 28.24
CA ALA A 216 -6.91 -16.85 28.23
C ALA A 216 -6.26 -16.99 26.82
N ARG A 217 -7.08 -17.19 25.79
CA ARG A 217 -6.66 -17.43 24.42
C ARG A 217 -6.35 -16.12 23.72
N LYS A 218 -5.18 -16.05 23.10
CA LYS A 218 -4.79 -14.97 22.20
C LYS A 218 -5.07 -15.36 20.75
N TYR A 219 -5.33 -14.36 19.88
CA TYR A 219 -5.55 -14.56 18.46
C TYR A 219 -4.90 -13.45 17.65
N TRP A 220 -4.60 -13.74 16.38
CA TRP A 220 -4.12 -12.75 15.44
C TRP A 220 -5.28 -11.89 14.96
N ASN A 221 -5.33 -10.66 15.44
CA ASN A 221 -6.29 -9.66 14.99
C ASN A 221 -5.66 -8.85 13.88
N TRP A 222 -6.38 -8.68 12.79
CA TRP A 222 -6.03 -7.81 11.69
C TRP A 222 -7.26 -7.05 11.21
N GLU A 223 -7.14 -5.74 11.16
CA GLU A 223 -8.22 -4.80 10.91
C GLU A 223 -7.67 -3.56 10.19
N PRO A 224 -8.53 -2.68 9.63
CA PRO A 224 -8.07 -1.40 9.09
C PRO A 224 -7.24 -0.62 10.11
N SER A 225 -6.05 -0.17 9.72
CA SER A 225 -5.17 0.61 10.60
C SER A 225 -5.82 1.94 11.01
N PRO A 226 -5.43 2.56 12.12
CA PRO A 226 -5.93 3.89 12.51
C PRO A 226 -5.69 4.95 11.43
N LYS A 227 -4.58 4.85 10.69
CA LYS A 227 -4.26 5.74 9.57
C LYS A 227 -5.24 5.54 8.40
N ALA A 228 -5.56 4.29 8.05
CA ALA A 228 -6.56 3.98 7.03
C ALA A 228 -7.97 4.47 7.44
N GLN A 229 -8.36 4.27 8.70
CA GLN A 229 -9.62 4.78 9.24
C GLN A 229 -9.66 6.32 9.27
N ALA A 230 -8.54 6.99 9.51
CA ALA A 230 -8.46 8.45 9.48
C ALA A 230 -8.62 9.00 8.06
N ARG A 231 -7.97 8.36 7.07
CA ARG A 231 -8.15 8.70 5.65
C ARG A 231 -9.59 8.53 5.19
N GLU A 232 -10.24 7.43 5.59
CA GLU A 232 -11.66 7.21 5.28
C GLU A 232 -12.55 8.31 5.87
N ARG A 233 -12.31 8.70 7.13
CA ARG A 233 -13.04 9.81 7.73
C ARG A 233 -12.83 11.13 7.02
N GLU A 234 -11.64 11.39 6.50
CA GLU A 234 -11.35 12.61 5.73
C GLU A 234 -12.09 12.60 4.40
N ALA A 235 -12.03 11.52 3.63
CA ALA A 235 -12.80 11.37 2.40
C ALA A 235 -14.31 11.55 2.63
N LEU A 236 -14.85 11.00 3.72
CA LEU A 236 -16.26 11.20 4.08
C LEU A 236 -16.58 12.66 4.49
N ARG A 237 -15.62 13.40 5.07
CA ARG A 237 -15.78 14.84 5.32
C ARG A 237 -15.83 15.63 4.01
N GLU A 238 -14.96 15.33 3.07
CA GLU A 238 -14.95 15.95 1.74
C GLU A 238 -16.25 15.68 1.00
N LEU A 239 -16.71 14.42 0.95
CA LEU A 239 -17.97 14.02 0.33
C LEU A 239 -19.20 14.69 0.98
N THR A 240 -19.12 15.10 2.24
CA THR A 240 -20.18 15.77 2.98
C THR A 240 -19.86 17.24 3.30
N GLY A 241 -18.92 17.84 2.59
CA GLY A 241 -18.48 19.22 2.76
C GLY A 241 -19.55 20.26 2.41
N VAL A 242 -19.24 21.52 2.67
CA VAL A 242 -20.15 22.65 2.35
C VAL A 242 -20.41 22.74 0.85
N GLU A 243 -19.39 22.44 0.05
CA GLU A 243 -19.41 22.46 -1.41
C GLU A 243 -20.46 21.51 -2.01
N GLN A 244 -20.82 20.45 -1.28
CA GLN A 244 -21.85 19.50 -1.68
C GLN A 244 -23.29 19.94 -1.27
N GLY A 245 -23.45 21.14 -0.76
CA GLY A 245 -24.74 21.65 -0.26
C GLY A 245 -25.87 21.65 -1.28
N MET A 246 -25.55 21.83 -2.57
CA MET A 246 -26.52 21.83 -3.67
C MET A 246 -26.75 20.43 -4.29
N THR A 247 -25.93 19.44 -3.96
CA THR A 247 -26.07 18.07 -4.50
C THR A 247 -27.37 17.43 -3.98
N PRO A 248 -28.22 16.82 -4.84
CA PRO A 248 -29.40 16.09 -4.40
C PRO A 248 -29.05 15.02 -3.34
N VAL A 249 -29.86 14.87 -2.30
CA VAL A 249 -29.56 13.99 -1.15
C VAL A 249 -29.37 12.54 -1.59
N VAL A 250 -30.21 12.06 -2.50
CA VAL A 250 -30.14 10.68 -3.01
C VAL A 250 -28.81 10.46 -3.73
N GLU A 251 -28.43 11.37 -4.62
CA GLU A 251 -27.15 11.31 -5.34
C GLU A 251 -25.94 11.35 -4.38
N LEU A 252 -25.99 12.22 -3.38
CA LEU A 252 -24.94 12.28 -2.36
C LEU A 252 -24.79 10.95 -1.61
N ILE A 253 -25.92 10.34 -1.22
CA ILE A 253 -25.94 9.06 -0.51
C ILE A 253 -25.42 7.92 -1.41
N GLU A 254 -25.75 7.93 -2.70
CA GLU A 254 -25.24 6.96 -3.67
C GLU A 254 -23.70 7.06 -3.79
N ARG A 255 -23.18 8.28 -3.95
CA ARG A 255 -21.72 8.53 -4.02
C ARG A 255 -21.00 8.06 -2.75
N ILE A 256 -21.54 8.36 -1.58
CA ILE A 256 -21.01 7.89 -0.29
C ILE A 256 -21.08 6.37 -0.20
N SER A 257 -22.18 5.75 -0.60
CA SER A 257 -22.36 4.30 -0.55
C SER A 257 -21.40 3.57 -1.49
N LEU A 258 -21.14 4.12 -2.68
CA LEU A 258 -20.16 3.59 -3.63
C LEU A 258 -18.74 3.66 -3.08
N HIS A 259 -18.33 4.83 -2.56
CA HIS A 259 -17.03 5.03 -1.93
C HIS A 259 -16.81 4.03 -0.78
N ARG A 260 -17.75 3.91 0.13
CA ARG A 260 -17.70 3.01 1.28
C ARG A 260 -17.66 1.53 0.89
N ARG A 261 -18.36 1.16 -0.20
CA ARG A 261 -18.27 -0.20 -0.75
C ARG A 261 -16.84 -0.53 -1.16
N GLY A 262 -16.16 0.35 -1.89
CA GLY A 262 -14.75 0.16 -2.27
C GLY A 262 -13.86 -0.01 -1.04
N TRP A 263 -14.01 0.87 -0.04
CA TRP A 263 -13.27 0.79 1.21
C TRP A 263 -13.52 -0.53 1.97
N SER A 264 -14.77 -0.95 2.09
CA SER A 264 -15.12 -2.20 2.79
C SER A 264 -14.67 -3.46 2.04
N GLN A 265 -14.70 -3.44 0.70
CA GLN A 265 -14.17 -4.54 -0.10
C GLN A 265 -12.66 -4.70 0.09
N TYR A 266 -11.92 -3.58 0.12
CA TYR A 266 -10.50 -3.61 0.41
C TYR A 266 -10.21 -4.10 1.84
N PHE A 267 -10.94 -3.65 2.85
CA PHE A 267 -10.77 -4.03 4.25
C PHE A 267 -11.67 -5.19 4.69
N SER A 268 -12.01 -6.10 3.78
CA SER A 268 -12.89 -7.25 4.06
C SER A 268 -12.19 -8.39 4.82
N LEU A 269 -10.86 -8.40 4.86
CA LEU A 269 -10.09 -9.44 5.52
C LEU A 269 -9.98 -9.21 7.03
N GLY A 270 -9.84 -10.29 7.78
CA GLY A 270 -9.64 -10.23 9.23
C GLY A 270 -10.91 -9.97 10.03
N TYR A 271 -10.85 -9.03 10.99
CA TYR A 271 -11.94 -8.75 11.91
C TYR A 271 -12.40 -7.27 11.85
N PRO A 272 -12.87 -6.78 10.70
CA PRO A 272 -13.14 -5.35 10.49
C PRO A 272 -14.43 -4.84 11.16
N ARG A 273 -15.29 -5.71 11.74
CA ARG A 273 -16.61 -5.35 12.27
C ARG A 273 -16.62 -4.14 13.21
N LYS A 274 -15.60 -4.03 14.09
CA LYS A 274 -15.49 -2.90 15.02
C LYS A 274 -15.21 -1.59 14.27
N SER A 275 -14.35 -1.65 13.27
CA SER A 275 -14.00 -0.51 12.40
C SER A 275 -15.20 -0.11 11.53
N TYR A 276 -15.93 -1.08 10.99
CA TYR A 276 -17.16 -0.83 10.22
C TYR A 276 -18.23 -0.11 11.04
N ARG A 277 -18.49 -0.57 12.26
CA ARG A 277 -19.44 0.11 13.16
C ARG A 277 -19.05 1.57 13.45
N LYS A 278 -17.74 1.83 13.62
CA LYS A 278 -17.25 3.20 13.81
C LYS A 278 -17.48 4.06 12.57
N MET A 279 -17.25 3.50 11.37
CA MET A 279 -17.47 4.21 10.11
C MET A 279 -18.96 4.43 9.83
N ASN A 280 -19.83 3.45 10.15
CA ASN A 280 -21.27 3.59 10.04
C ASN A 280 -21.77 4.77 10.88
N ARG A 281 -21.40 4.80 12.18
CA ARG A 281 -21.76 5.92 13.07
C ARG A 281 -21.24 7.25 12.53
N PHE A 282 -19.99 7.29 12.10
CA PHE A 282 -19.38 8.51 11.58
C PHE A 282 -20.11 9.05 10.35
N VAL A 283 -20.48 8.19 9.40
CA VAL A 283 -21.22 8.63 8.20
C VAL A 283 -22.60 9.13 8.52
N GLU A 284 -23.33 8.50 9.46
CA GLU A 284 -24.64 8.97 9.92
C GLU A 284 -24.54 10.36 10.58
N GLU A 285 -23.54 10.56 11.44
CA GLU A 285 -23.27 11.86 12.07
C GLU A 285 -22.94 12.94 11.01
N ARG A 286 -22.13 12.59 10.00
CA ARG A 286 -21.79 13.50 8.90
C ARG A 286 -22.99 13.87 8.04
N LEU A 287 -23.82 12.90 7.68
CA LEU A 287 -25.03 13.14 6.91
C LEU A 287 -26.04 13.97 7.69
N ARG A 288 -26.26 13.69 8.99
CA ARG A 288 -27.11 14.52 9.86
C ARG A 288 -26.64 15.97 9.88
N PHE A 289 -25.32 16.17 10.02
CA PHE A 289 -24.73 17.49 10.03
C PHE A 289 -24.86 18.20 8.67
N HIS A 290 -24.62 17.48 7.58
CA HIS A 290 -24.76 18.00 6.21
C HIS A 290 -26.20 18.41 5.91
N LEU A 291 -27.19 17.56 6.23
CA LEU A 291 -28.62 17.82 6.02
C LEU A 291 -29.12 18.98 6.87
N GLY A 292 -28.63 19.11 8.12
CA GLY A 292 -28.97 20.23 9.02
C GLY A 292 -28.49 21.59 8.51
N ARG A 293 -27.43 21.64 7.69
CA ARG A 293 -26.89 22.90 7.10
C ARG A 293 -27.58 23.35 5.82
N ARG A 294 -28.32 22.47 5.14
CA ARG A 294 -28.95 22.75 3.84
C ARG A 294 -30.11 23.73 3.91
N SER A 295 -30.67 23.93 5.08
CA SER A 295 -31.86 24.79 5.29
C SER A 295 -31.76 25.49 6.63
N GLN A 296 -32.38 26.67 6.73
CA GLN A 296 -32.54 27.37 7.98
C GLN A 296 -33.48 26.60 8.96
N ARG A 297 -34.31 25.69 8.42
CA ARG A 297 -35.13 24.79 9.25
C ARG A 297 -34.31 23.57 9.64
N PRO A 298 -34.28 23.16 10.92
CA PRO A 298 -33.60 21.94 11.33
C PRO A 298 -34.17 20.75 10.57
N TRP A 299 -33.28 20.03 9.90
CA TRP A 299 -33.62 18.77 9.23
C TRP A 299 -34.04 17.73 10.31
N ARG A 300 -35.15 17.08 10.08
CA ARG A 300 -35.66 15.97 10.89
C ARG A 300 -36.12 14.85 9.98
N PRO A 301 -35.95 13.57 10.37
CA PRO A 301 -36.57 12.47 9.66
C PRO A 301 -38.11 12.58 9.78
N PRO A 302 -38.87 11.87 8.95
CA PRO A 302 -40.31 11.75 9.08
C PRO A 302 -40.72 11.32 10.49
N GLU A 303 -41.92 11.73 10.94
CA GLU A 303 -42.42 11.40 12.27
C GLU A 303 -42.46 9.88 12.49
N GLY A 304 -41.95 9.42 13.63
CA GLY A 304 -41.86 8.00 13.98
C GLY A 304 -40.72 7.22 13.31
N VAL A 305 -39.88 7.85 12.44
CA VAL A 305 -38.80 7.20 11.77
C VAL A 305 -37.44 7.63 12.38
N SER A 306 -36.57 6.68 12.68
CA SER A 306 -35.22 7.02 13.14
C SER A 306 -34.40 7.65 12.02
N VAL A 307 -33.40 8.46 12.39
CA VAL A 307 -32.41 8.98 11.39
C VAL A 307 -31.76 7.85 10.60
N HIS A 308 -31.40 6.78 11.28
CA HIS A 308 -30.80 5.59 10.72
C HIS A 308 -31.70 4.97 9.63
N ASP A 309 -32.96 4.67 9.96
CA ASP A 309 -33.90 4.04 9.04
C ASP A 309 -34.23 4.96 7.85
N HIS A 310 -34.35 6.26 8.11
CA HIS A 310 -34.58 7.21 7.03
C HIS A 310 -33.41 7.30 6.06
N LEU A 311 -32.18 7.34 6.55
CA LEU A 311 -31.00 7.34 5.69
C LEU A 311 -30.87 6.04 4.88
N GLN A 312 -31.26 4.90 5.45
CA GLN A 312 -31.32 3.63 4.72
C GLN A 312 -32.39 3.64 3.63
N THR A 313 -33.57 4.20 3.91
CA THR A 313 -34.64 4.38 2.91
C THR A 313 -34.17 5.27 1.75
N LEU A 314 -33.29 6.25 2.02
CA LEU A 314 -32.66 7.10 1.00
C LEU A 314 -31.50 6.39 0.26
N GLY A 315 -31.21 5.14 0.58
CA GLY A 315 -30.21 4.31 -0.09
C GLY A 315 -28.86 4.18 0.61
N LEU A 316 -28.70 4.68 1.85
CA LEU A 316 -27.46 4.50 2.61
C LEU A 316 -27.23 3.02 2.94
N LYS A 317 -26.15 2.44 2.40
CA LYS A 317 -25.74 1.06 2.68
C LYS A 317 -24.78 1.05 3.87
N LEU A 318 -25.08 0.22 4.87
CA LEU A 318 -24.17 -0.04 5.99
C LEU A 318 -23.06 -1.04 5.60
N LEU A 319 -21.92 -0.96 6.31
CA LEU A 319 -20.80 -1.90 6.19
C LEU A 319 -20.96 -3.07 7.15
#